data_599d1a877f3666addeb9bbbf542f0015
#
_entry.id   599d1a877f3666addeb9bbbf542f0015
#
_cell.length_a   1.000
_cell.length_b   1.000
_cell.length_c   1.000
_cell.angle_alpha   90.00
_cell.angle_beta   90.00
_cell.angle_gamma   90.00
#
_symmetry.space_group_name_H-M   'P 1'
#
loop_
_entity.id
_entity.type
_entity.pdbx_description
1 polymer ?
#
loop_
_entity_poly.entity_id
_entity_poly.type
_entity_poly.pdbx_seq_one_letter_code
_entity_poly.pdbx_strand_id
1 'polypeptide(L)'
;MRKPLLKARQLLLLAYLLAAVLWVVRCLVGCGVMLNYKLQGKMPQTHADAAELVTESFAPYSSNEWWTPPDDDPAWYLSTDSDPRIYWQGQGYIETVVLDAAHRLPPGGVALYYLKPGQTDYTEAQKVFARVTAPGVYTFDLG
;
A
#
# COMPACT_ATOMS: atom_id res chain seq x y z
N MET A 1 25.58 54.14 -18.21
CA MET A 1 25.29 52.86 -18.86
C MET A 1 23.91 52.36 -18.39
N ARG A 2 22.88 52.37 -19.26
CA ARG A 2 21.55 51.83 -18.94
C ARG A 2 21.61 50.31 -19.08
N LYS A 3 21.37 49.56 -18.01
CA LYS A 3 21.23 48.10 -18.05
C LYS A 3 20.01 47.76 -18.93
N PRO A 4 20.13 46.84 -19.90
CA PRO A 4 19.00 46.46 -20.72
C PRO A 4 17.95 45.77 -19.84
N LEU A 5 16.77 46.38 -19.74
CA LEU A 5 15.62 45.74 -19.13
C LEU A 5 15.18 44.57 -20.03
N LEU A 6 15.26 43.36 -19.51
CA LEU A 6 14.73 42.19 -20.18
C LEU A 6 13.24 42.43 -20.52
N LYS A 7 12.87 42.23 -21.79
CA LYS A 7 11.48 42.37 -22.19
C LYS A 7 10.64 41.33 -21.43
N ALA A 8 9.43 41.67 -21.03
CA ALA A 8 8.52 40.80 -20.26
C ALA A 8 8.43 39.38 -20.83
N ARG A 9 8.43 39.23 -22.16
CA ARG A 9 8.43 37.94 -22.87
C ARG A 9 9.69 37.12 -22.55
N GLN A 10 10.86 37.73 -22.42
CA GLN A 10 12.12 37.02 -22.10
C GLN A 10 12.13 36.56 -20.66
N LEU A 11 11.58 37.37 -19.74
CA LEU A 11 11.44 36.99 -18.33
C LEU A 11 10.48 35.79 -18.18
N LEU A 12 9.40 35.80 -18.93
CA LEU A 12 8.40 34.72 -18.92
C LEU A 12 8.98 33.42 -19.47
N LEU A 13 9.73 33.48 -20.57
CA LEU A 13 10.44 32.33 -21.14
C LEU A 13 11.48 31.77 -20.15
N LEU A 14 12.23 32.65 -19.48
CA LEU A 14 13.23 32.24 -18.47
C LEU A 14 12.55 31.52 -17.28
N ALA A 15 11.41 32.05 -16.82
CA ALA A 15 10.64 31.44 -15.75
C ALA A 15 10.12 30.04 -16.12
N TYR A 16 9.59 29.86 -17.32
CA TYR A 16 9.16 28.52 -17.80
C TYR A 16 10.33 27.55 -17.91
N LEU A 17 11.47 28.00 -18.42
CA LEU A 17 12.66 27.17 -18.58
C LEU A 17 13.19 26.74 -17.19
N LEU A 18 13.20 27.65 -16.23
CA LEU A 18 13.58 27.33 -14.84
C LEU A 18 12.63 26.33 -14.21
N ALA A 19 11.32 26.51 -14.38
CA ALA A 19 10.32 25.58 -13.88
C ALA A 19 10.47 24.18 -14.50
N ALA A 20 10.71 24.10 -15.80
CA ALA A 20 10.96 22.83 -16.50
C ALA A 20 12.22 22.14 -15.98
N VAL A 21 13.30 22.87 -15.78
CA VAL A 21 14.55 22.32 -15.23
C VAL A 21 14.34 21.80 -13.81
N LEU A 22 13.67 22.57 -12.96
CA LEU A 22 13.36 22.15 -11.58
C LEU A 22 12.48 20.88 -11.56
N TRP A 23 11.50 20.80 -12.46
CA TRP A 23 10.65 19.62 -12.59
C TRP A 23 11.46 18.38 -13.00
N VAL A 24 12.33 18.49 -14.01
CA VAL A 24 13.21 17.41 -14.46
C VAL A 24 14.15 16.96 -13.33
N VAL A 25 14.78 17.91 -12.63
CA VAL A 25 15.64 17.60 -11.48
C VAL A 25 14.88 16.84 -10.40
N ARG A 26 13.65 17.28 -10.07
CA ARG A 26 12.80 16.58 -9.12
C ARG A 26 12.48 15.13 -9.56
N CYS A 27 12.16 14.92 -10.83
CA CYS A 27 11.92 13.59 -11.38
C CYS A 27 13.18 12.70 -11.30
N LEU A 28 14.35 13.23 -11.67
CA LEU A 28 15.61 12.49 -11.61
C LEU A 28 15.99 12.11 -10.18
N VAL A 29 15.83 13.04 -9.24
CA VAL A 29 16.06 12.76 -7.81
C VAL A 29 15.10 11.70 -7.30
N GLY A 30 13.80 11.81 -7.62
CA GLY A 30 12.80 10.81 -7.24
C GLY A 30 13.14 9.41 -7.79
N CYS A 31 13.46 9.32 -9.08
CA CYS A 31 13.89 8.06 -9.70
C CYS A 31 15.16 7.51 -9.07
N GLY A 32 16.15 8.36 -8.76
CA GLY A 32 17.40 7.96 -8.11
C GLY A 32 17.17 7.43 -6.69
N VAL A 33 16.30 8.06 -5.93
CA VAL A 33 15.94 7.63 -4.58
C VAL A 33 15.24 6.27 -4.63
N MET A 34 14.25 6.10 -5.51
CA MET A 34 13.53 4.82 -5.69
C MET A 34 14.47 3.71 -6.13
N LEU A 35 15.36 3.98 -7.09
CA LEU A 35 16.35 3.01 -7.54
C LEU A 35 17.29 2.61 -6.40
N ASN A 36 17.72 3.56 -5.59
CA ASN A 36 18.60 3.31 -4.44
C ASN A 36 17.88 2.43 -3.39
N TYR A 37 16.60 2.70 -3.09
CA TYR A 37 15.81 1.85 -2.20
C TYR A 37 15.67 0.43 -2.75
N LYS A 38 15.40 0.28 -4.04
CA LYS A 38 15.29 -1.02 -4.69
C LYS A 38 16.61 -1.81 -4.64
N LEU A 39 17.74 -1.15 -4.90
CA LEU A 39 19.07 -1.76 -4.84
C LEU A 39 19.49 -2.16 -3.41
N GLN A 40 19.02 -1.42 -2.41
CA GLN A 40 19.28 -1.74 -0.99
C GLN A 40 18.27 -2.74 -0.41
N GLY A 41 17.28 -3.15 -1.17
CA GLY A 41 16.16 -3.98 -0.67
C GLY A 41 15.28 -3.26 0.38
N LYS A 42 15.37 -1.93 0.46
CA LYS A 42 14.62 -1.09 1.40
C LYS A 42 13.54 -0.32 0.65
N MET A 43 12.50 -1.03 0.21
CA MET A 43 11.33 -0.36 -0.38
C MET A 43 10.59 0.45 0.69
N PRO A 44 10.04 1.62 0.33
CA PRO A 44 9.15 2.36 1.23
C PRO A 44 7.99 1.45 1.67
N GLN A 45 7.76 1.37 2.96
CA GLN A 45 6.68 0.58 3.54
C GLN A 45 5.63 1.52 4.11
N THR A 46 4.37 1.24 3.84
CA THR A 46 3.23 1.84 4.51
C THR A 46 2.62 0.78 5.39
N HIS A 47 2.43 1.10 6.64
CA HIS A 47 1.83 0.22 7.63
C HIS A 47 0.40 0.69 7.91
N ALA A 48 -0.52 -0.24 8.05
CA ALA A 48 -1.88 0.04 8.49
C ALA A 48 -2.21 -0.95 9.60
N ASP A 49 -2.60 -0.42 10.74
CA ASP A 49 -3.02 -1.24 11.87
C ASP A 49 -4.44 -1.77 11.66
N ALA A 50 -4.76 -2.91 12.27
CA ALA A 50 -6.06 -3.55 12.15
C ALA A 50 -7.24 -2.61 12.51
N ALA A 51 -7.01 -1.67 13.44
CA ALA A 51 -8.00 -0.67 13.85
C ALA A 51 -8.31 0.36 12.75
N GLU A 52 -7.43 0.53 11.75
CA GLU A 52 -7.58 1.45 10.62
C GLU A 52 -8.27 0.79 9.41
N LEU A 53 -8.46 -0.54 9.47
CA LEU A 53 -9.01 -1.31 8.39
C LEU A 53 -10.54 -1.38 8.49
N VAL A 54 -11.21 -1.27 7.35
CA VAL A 54 -12.64 -1.57 7.26
C VAL A 54 -12.80 -3.07 7.07
N THR A 55 -13.54 -3.70 7.97
CA THR A 55 -13.76 -5.15 7.96
C THR A 55 -15.23 -5.48 7.72
N GLU A 56 -15.48 -6.55 6.99
CA GLU A 56 -16.81 -7.13 6.76
C GLU A 56 -16.77 -8.59 7.20
N SER A 57 -17.81 -9.04 7.91
CA SER A 57 -17.91 -10.38 8.47
C SER A 57 -16.82 -10.71 9.51
N PHE A 58 -16.40 -9.70 10.28
CA PHE A 58 -15.58 -9.86 11.45
C PHE A 58 -16.26 -9.27 12.68
N ALA A 59 -16.13 -9.92 13.82
CA ALA A 59 -16.55 -9.38 15.10
C ALA A 59 -15.35 -9.26 16.04
N PRO A 60 -15.30 -8.22 16.90
CA PRO A 60 -14.32 -8.16 17.96
C PRO A 60 -14.41 -9.43 18.82
N TYR A 61 -13.28 -10.02 19.11
CA TYR A 61 -13.26 -11.17 20.01
C TYR A 61 -13.65 -10.73 21.42
N SER A 62 -14.73 -11.27 21.91
CA SER A 62 -15.03 -11.24 23.35
C SER A 62 -14.65 -12.60 23.91
N SER A 63 -13.84 -12.65 24.96
CA SER A 63 -13.42 -13.88 25.60
C SER A 63 -14.66 -14.74 25.94
N ASN A 64 -14.91 -15.75 25.12
CA ASN A 64 -15.81 -16.82 25.47
C ASN A 64 -14.96 -18.04 25.83
N GLU A 65 -15.52 -18.96 26.56
CA GLU A 65 -14.87 -20.08 27.26
C GLU A 65 -14.07 -21.03 26.36
N TRP A 66 -14.04 -20.84 25.04
CA TRP A 66 -13.50 -21.79 24.08
C TRP A 66 -12.06 -21.52 23.66
N TRP A 67 -11.65 -20.26 23.68
CA TRP A 67 -10.32 -19.90 23.26
C TRP A 67 -9.92 -18.55 23.86
N THR A 68 -8.71 -18.48 24.38
CA THR A 68 -8.10 -17.26 24.88
C THR A 68 -6.98 -16.88 23.92
N PRO A 69 -6.92 -15.64 23.45
CA PRO A 69 -5.78 -15.17 22.68
C PRO A 69 -4.48 -15.41 23.44
N PRO A 70 -3.36 -15.72 22.75
CA PRO A 70 -2.09 -15.96 23.42
C PRO A 70 -1.52 -14.73 24.14
N ASP A 71 -2.03 -13.55 23.79
CA ASP A 71 -1.62 -12.25 24.34
C ASP A 71 -2.87 -11.47 24.75
N ASP A 72 -2.73 -10.60 25.73
CA ASP A 72 -3.79 -9.68 26.18
C ASP A 72 -4.08 -8.55 25.17
N ASP A 73 -3.82 -8.77 23.89
CA ASP A 73 -4.05 -7.78 22.83
C ASP A 73 -5.55 -7.67 22.53
N PRO A 74 -6.18 -6.51 22.76
CA PRO A 74 -7.61 -6.30 22.52
C PRO A 74 -8.00 -6.27 21.02
N ALA A 75 -7.07 -6.40 20.11
CA ALA A 75 -7.27 -6.23 18.66
C ALA A 75 -7.60 -7.53 17.91
N TRP A 76 -8.00 -8.60 18.63
CA TRP A 76 -8.40 -9.84 17.96
C TRP A 76 -9.80 -9.74 17.35
N TYR A 77 -9.90 -10.18 16.11
CA TYR A 77 -11.15 -10.29 15.37
C TYR A 77 -11.37 -11.73 14.93
N LEU A 78 -12.58 -12.22 15.10
CA LEU A 78 -13.01 -13.51 14.57
C LEU A 78 -13.85 -13.30 13.32
N SER A 79 -13.62 -14.13 12.33
CA SER A 79 -14.54 -14.18 11.18
C SER A 79 -15.88 -14.76 11.61
N THR A 80 -16.95 -14.09 11.23
CA THR A 80 -18.33 -14.50 11.50
C THR A 80 -18.98 -15.21 10.33
N ASP A 81 -18.26 -15.26 9.19
CA ASP A 81 -18.74 -15.86 7.95
C ASP A 81 -17.59 -16.65 7.28
N SER A 82 -17.95 -17.41 6.25
CA SER A 82 -17.02 -18.19 5.41
C SER A 82 -16.23 -17.35 4.40
N ASP A 83 -16.64 -16.10 4.16
CA ASP A 83 -16.00 -15.16 3.22
C ASP A 83 -15.74 -13.80 3.88
N PRO A 84 -14.91 -13.74 4.94
CA PRO A 84 -14.60 -12.50 5.61
C PRO A 84 -13.72 -11.61 4.73
N ARG A 85 -13.95 -10.30 4.77
CA ARG A 85 -13.26 -9.33 3.92
C ARG A 85 -12.64 -8.22 4.73
N ILE A 86 -11.43 -7.84 4.33
CA ILE A 86 -10.70 -6.70 4.85
C ILE A 86 -10.48 -5.74 3.69
N TYR A 87 -10.91 -4.51 3.87
CA TYR A 87 -10.75 -3.45 2.87
C TYR A 87 -9.65 -2.49 3.31
N TRP A 88 -8.75 -2.22 2.40
CA TRP A 88 -7.71 -1.23 2.58
C TRP A 88 -7.60 -0.34 1.34
N GLN A 89 -7.49 0.96 1.59
CA GLN A 89 -7.32 1.95 0.53
C GLN A 89 -5.90 2.48 0.54
N GLY A 90 -5.03 1.81 -0.20
CA GLY A 90 -3.67 2.27 -0.45
C GLY A 90 -3.62 3.34 -1.55
N GLN A 91 -2.58 4.16 -1.52
CA GLN A 91 -2.31 5.15 -2.57
C GLN A 91 -0.93 4.92 -3.16
N GLY A 92 -0.83 5.04 -4.50
CA GLY A 92 0.42 4.93 -5.22
C GLY A 92 0.62 3.54 -5.84
N TYR A 93 1.86 3.31 -6.27
CA TYR A 93 2.27 2.02 -6.83
C TYR A 93 2.63 1.06 -5.69
N ILE A 94 1.92 -0.06 -5.65
CA ILE A 94 2.12 -1.12 -4.65
C ILE A 94 2.64 -2.35 -5.36
N GLU A 95 3.83 -2.80 -5.00
CA GLU A 95 4.48 -3.98 -5.57
C GLU A 95 4.16 -5.24 -4.74
N THR A 96 4.09 -5.08 -3.43
CA THR A 96 3.87 -6.20 -2.51
C THR A 96 2.96 -5.77 -1.37
N VAL A 97 2.02 -6.64 -1.00
CA VAL A 97 1.21 -6.50 0.21
C VAL A 97 1.58 -7.63 1.15
N VAL A 98 1.77 -7.31 2.42
CA VAL A 98 2.03 -8.29 3.48
C VAL A 98 0.92 -8.18 4.51
N LEU A 99 0.23 -9.29 4.74
CA LEU A 99 -0.73 -9.45 5.82
C LEU A 99 -0.05 -10.25 6.94
N ASP A 100 0.12 -9.63 8.08
CA ASP A 100 0.54 -10.30 9.29
C ASP A 100 -0.70 -10.65 10.12
N ALA A 101 -0.97 -11.93 10.23
CA ALA A 101 -2.11 -12.45 10.98
C ALA A 101 -1.58 -13.35 12.09
N ALA A 102 -1.98 -13.07 13.32
CA ALA A 102 -1.49 -13.79 14.48
C ALA A 102 -1.79 -15.30 14.48
N HIS A 103 -2.70 -15.76 13.62
CA HIS A 103 -3.05 -17.17 13.47
C HIS A 103 -3.04 -17.63 12.02
N ARG A 104 -2.91 -18.95 11.86
CA ARG A 104 -3.10 -19.60 10.55
C ARG A 104 -4.51 -19.34 10.07
N LEU A 105 -4.60 -18.66 8.95
CA LEU A 105 -5.83 -18.58 8.19
C LEU A 105 -6.17 -19.98 7.61
N PRO A 106 -7.43 -20.26 7.34
CA PRO A 106 -7.86 -21.59 6.90
C PRO A 106 -7.13 -22.02 5.62
N PRO A 107 -6.97 -23.33 5.40
CA PRO A 107 -6.19 -23.91 4.30
C PRO A 107 -6.72 -23.60 2.90
N GLY A 108 -7.88 -22.95 2.78
CA GLY A 108 -8.45 -22.49 1.50
C GLY A 108 -7.70 -21.33 0.84
N GLY A 109 -6.70 -20.78 1.55
CA GLY A 109 -5.89 -19.66 1.06
C GLY A 109 -6.54 -18.31 1.27
N VAL A 110 -5.69 -17.29 1.29
CA VAL A 110 -6.10 -15.89 1.33
C VAL A 110 -5.88 -15.29 -0.04
N ALA A 111 -6.86 -14.60 -0.56
CA ALA A 111 -6.77 -13.94 -1.84
C ALA A 111 -6.86 -12.41 -1.65
N LEU A 112 -6.01 -11.70 -2.37
CA LEU A 112 -6.07 -10.26 -2.51
C LEU A 112 -6.70 -9.90 -3.84
N TYR A 113 -7.79 -9.13 -3.79
CA TYR A 113 -8.36 -8.47 -4.95
C TYR A 113 -7.93 -7.01 -4.96
N TYR A 114 -7.51 -6.50 -6.09
CA TYR A 114 -7.09 -5.10 -6.20
C TYR A 114 -7.79 -4.39 -7.36
N LEU A 115 -7.95 -3.07 -7.22
CA LEU A 115 -8.50 -2.21 -8.25
C LEU A 115 -7.38 -1.40 -8.91
N LYS A 116 -7.40 -1.32 -10.23
CA LYS A 116 -6.56 -0.37 -10.98
C LYS A 116 -7.22 1.00 -11.03
N PRO A 117 -6.46 2.07 -11.26
CA PRO A 117 -7.03 3.41 -11.40
C PRO A 117 -8.18 3.46 -12.41
N GLY A 118 -9.32 4.02 -11.98
CA GLY A 118 -10.53 4.14 -12.79
C GLY A 118 -11.45 2.91 -12.79
N GLN A 119 -11.14 1.86 -12.02
CA GLN A 119 -12.02 0.70 -11.84
C GLN A 119 -12.84 0.84 -10.56
N THR A 120 -14.06 0.32 -10.60
CA THR A 120 -15.00 0.30 -9.48
C THR A 120 -15.32 -1.12 -9.00
N ASP A 121 -15.09 -2.11 -9.85
CA ASP A 121 -15.50 -3.48 -9.57
C ASP A 121 -14.31 -4.44 -9.54
N TYR A 122 -14.30 -5.32 -8.55
CA TYR A 122 -13.33 -6.39 -8.42
C TYR A 122 -13.60 -7.51 -9.45
N THR A 123 -12.55 -8.03 -10.03
CA THR A 123 -12.63 -9.11 -11.02
C THR A 123 -11.66 -10.23 -10.68
N GLU A 124 -11.97 -11.46 -11.10
CA GLU A 124 -11.07 -12.61 -10.95
C GLU A 124 -9.72 -12.44 -11.68
N ALA A 125 -9.67 -11.59 -12.69
CA ALA A 125 -8.43 -11.25 -13.39
C ALA A 125 -7.45 -10.39 -12.54
N GLN A 126 -7.93 -9.84 -11.43
CA GLN A 126 -7.18 -9.00 -10.51
C GLN A 126 -7.16 -9.62 -9.11
N LYS A 127 -6.93 -10.92 -9.08
CA LYS A 127 -6.84 -11.72 -7.88
C LYS A 127 -5.47 -12.34 -7.77
N VAL A 128 -4.86 -12.20 -6.62
CA VAL A 128 -3.58 -12.82 -6.29
C VAL A 128 -3.74 -13.64 -5.03
N PHE A 129 -3.25 -14.88 -5.07
CA PHE A 129 -3.22 -15.72 -3.88
C PHE A 129 -1.97 -15.45 -3.04
N ALA A 130 -2.16 -15.50 -1.73
CA ALA A 130 -1.06 -15.32 -0.80
C ALA A 130 -0.03 -16.44 -0.92
N ARG A 131 1.24 -16.07 -0.78
CA ARG A 131 2.33 -16.99 -0.45
C ARG A 131 2.58 -16.91 1.06
N VAL A 132 2.55 -18.04 1.72
CA VAL A 132 2.90 -18.12 3.15
C VAL A 132 4.43 -18.07 3.25
N THR A 133 4.96 -16.99 3.81
CA THR A 133 6.41 -16.77 3.96
C THR A 133 6.92 -17.10 5.35
N ALA A 134 6.05 -17.00 6.35
CA ALA A 134 6.27 -17.45 7.72
C ALA A 134 4.92 -17.81 8.36
N PRO A 135 4.90 -18.48 9.52
CA PRO A 135 3.66 -18.71 10.25
C PRO A 135 2.92 -17.39 10.50
N GLY A 136 1.69 -17.27 10.01
CA GLY A 136 0.88 -16.07 10.12
C GLY A 136 1.20 -14.97 9.10
N VAL A 137 2.27 -15.07 8.31
CA VAL A 137 2.67 -14.03 7.35
C VAL A 137 2.30 -14.43 5.92
N TYR A 138 1.43 -13.67 5.32
CA TYR A 138 0.89 -13.86 3.98
C TYR A 138 1.35 -12.75 3.06
N THR A 139 2.09 -13.10 2.03
CA THR A 139 2.66 -12.14 1.07
C THR A 139 1.96 -12.26 -0.27
N PHE A 140 1.54 -11.14 -0.80
CA PHE A 140 0.92 -11.00 -2.12
C PHE A 140 1.87 -10.18 -3.00
N ASP A 141 2.24 -10.74 -4.14
CA ASP A 141 3.07 -10.11 -5.14
C ASP A 141 2.18 -9.59 -6.27
N LEU A 142 2.20 -8.28 -6.48
CA LEU A 142 1.35 -7.60 -7.46
C LEU A 142 2.08 -7.33 -8.79
N GLY A 143 3.39 -7.63 -8.89
CA GLY A 143 4.19 -7.55 -10.11
C GLY A 143 5.09 -6.35 -10.20
#